data_054bc12f47828b90619ec4e07f35fdfe
#
_entry.id   054bc12f47828b90619ec4e07f35fdfe
#
_cell.length_a   1.000
_cell.length_b   1.000
_cell.length_c   1.000
_cell.angle_alpha   90.00
_cell.angle_beta   90.00
_cell.angle_gamma   90.00
#
_symmetry.space_group_name_H-M   'P 1'
#
loop_
_entity.id
_entity.type
_entity.pdbx_description
1 polymer ?
#
loop_
_entity_poly.entity_id
_entity_poly.type
_entity_poly.pdbx_seq_one_letter_code
_entity_poly.pdbx_strand_id
1 'polypeptide(L)'
;MDFSYSARTRDLLVELEDFMNSHVFPAEPVYDAQIAANANPHEQPQIMRDLQTEARRRGLWNLFMTHDGLGVGLTNLEYAPLAEVVGRSVIGNEAINCSAPDTGNMEILAMYGTEQQQQQWLKPLLDCGIRSAFAMTEPAVASSDATNITSTIRRDGDEYVLNGRKWYTSGVLDPDCKLIIFMGKSDPAAKTYRQQSMILVPADAPGIEVLRDLPMFGFHDRLGHGEVQFTDVRVPAENMLGSEGDGFAIAQGRLGPGRMHYAMRAIGMAERAMELMCRRALERTAFGGPLADRGVVREWIARSRIEIDQIRLLVLQSSWLMDTQGNAAVRSQVAAIKVAAMEVAHTVVDRAVQTFGAAGVSNDTVLARMHAITRALQIADGPNEVHLRTIARLEVEKYR
;
A
#
# COMPACT_ATOMS: atom_id res chain seq x y z
N MET A 1 -12.90 -24.84 12.60
CA MET A 1 -12.12 -23.87 11.82
C MET A 1 -10.69 -24.29 12.00
N ASP A 2 -9.97 -24.58 10.92
CA ASP A 2 -8.54 -24.91 10.95
C ASP A 2 -7.73 -23.62 10.79
N PHE A 3 -6.88 -23.31 11.74
CA PHE A 3 -5.99 -22.14 11.71
C PHE A 3 -4.57 -22.47 11.21
N SER A 4 -4.33 -23.73 10.78
CA SER A 4 -3.04 -24.11 10.23
C SER A 4 -2.83 -23.57 8.82
N TYR A 5 -1.65 -23.09 8.56
CA TYR A 5 -1.25 -22.69 7.21
C TYR A 5 -1.04 -23.93 6.31
N SER A 6 -1.29 -23.77 5.02
CA SER A 6 -0.97 -24.82 4.02
C SER A 6 0.53 -25.17 4.08
N ALA A 7 0.90 -26.38 3.60
CA ALA A 7 2.30 -26.77 3.54
C ALA A 7 3.12 -25.74 2.74
N ARG A 8 2.57 -25.30 1.59
CA ARG A 8 3.19 -24.29 0.73
C ARG A 8 3.41 -22.97 1.45
N THR A 9 2.41 -22.48 2.20
CA THR A 9 2.54 -21.24 2.97
C THR A 9 3.61 -21.36 4.03
N ARG A 10 3.70 -22.51 4.72
CA ARG A 10 4.76 -22.75 5.73
C ARG A 10 6.16 -22.75 5.11
N ASP A 11 6.34 -23.40 3.96
CA ASP A 11 7.63 -23.42 3.27
C ASP A 11 8.05 -22.00 2.82
N LEU A 12 7.11 -21.22 2.27
CA LEU A 12 7.36 -19.83 1.90
C LEU A 12 7.64 -18.93 3.11
N LEU A 13 6.99 -19.16 4.26
CA LEU A 13 7.27 -18.43 5.49
C LEU A 13 8.70 -18.67 5.96
N VAL A 14 9.17 -19.90 5.98
CA VAL A 14 10.56 -20.23 6.37
C VAL A 14 11.56 -19.51 5.47
N GLU A 15 11.37 -19.59 4.15
CA GLU A 15 12.25 -18.92 3.18
C GLU A 15 12.20 -17.39 3.28
N LEU A 16 11.01 -16.84 3.49
CA LEU A 16 10.81 -15.41 3.63
C LEU A 16 11.38 -14.85 4.94
N GLU A 17 11.21 -15.58 6.06
CA GLU A 17 11.79 -15.21 7.35
C GLU A 17 13.33 -15.22 7.29
N ASP A 18 13.93 -16.24 6.62
CA ASP A 18 15.37 -16.26 6.39
C ASP A 18 15.81 -15.06 5.53
N PHE A 19 15.11 -14.78 4.43
CA PHE A 19 15.40 -13.62 3.59
C PHE A 19 15.31 -12.29 4.36
N MET A 20 14.28 -12.12 5.19
CA MET A 20 14.12 -10.93 6.03
C MET A 20 15.27 -10.77 7.01
N ASN A 21 15.62 -11.85 7.72
CA ASN A 21 16.66 -11.82 8.77
C ASN A 21 18.07 -11.66 8.18
N SER A 22 18.37 -12.37 7.08
CA SER A 22 19.73 -12.43 6.52
C SER A 22 20.04 -11.32 5.54
N HIS A 23 19.01 -10.71 4.91
CA HIS A 23 19.20 -9.72 3.84
C HIS A 23 18.46 -8.40 4.11
N VAL A 24 17.15 -8.41 4.40
CA VAL A 24 16.35 -7.18 4.44
C VAL A 24 16.67 -6.33 5.67
N PHE A 25 16.64 -6.89 6.89
CA PHE A 25 16.95 -6.10 8.08
C PHE A 25 18.38 -5.57 8.11
N PRO A 26 19.42 -6.34 7.73
CA PRO A 26 20.77 -5.80 7.61
C PRO A 26 20.92 -4.71 6.53
N ALA A 27 20.07 -4.73 5.51
CA ALA A 27 20.10 -3.75 4.43
C ALA A 27 19.47 -2.40 4.78
N GLU A 28 18.59 -2.33 5.80
CA GLU A 28 17.89 -1.07 6.14
C GLU A 28 18.85 0.12 6.36
N PRO A 29 19.90 0.04 7.19
CA PRO A 29 20.82 1.15 7.38
C PRO A 29 21.63 1.46 6.12
N VAL A 30 21.93 0.47 5.28
CA VAL A 30 22.62 0.67 3.99
C VAL A 30 21.70 1.40 3.01
N TYR A 31 20.42 1.03 2.99
CA TYR A 31 19.39 1.68 2.18
C TYR A 31 19.28 3.16 2.55
N ASP A 32 19.13 3.48 3.82
CA ASP A 32 19.00 4.87 4.29
C ASP A 32 20.26 5.68 3.96
N ALA A 33 21.46 5.11 4.10
CA ALA A 33 22.71 5.76 3.76
C ALA A 33 22.84 6.02 2.25
N GLN A 34 22.43 5.07 1.41
CA GLN A 34 22.45 5.24 -0.05
C GLN A 34 21.42 6.28 -0.52
N ILE A 35 20.21 6.29 0.03
CA ILE A 35 19.21 7.33 -0.26
C ILE A 35 19.72 8.71 0.12
N ALA A 36 20.33 8.86 1.30
CA ALA A 36 20.89 10.13 1.76
C ALA A 36 22.05 10.63 0.89
N ALA A 37 22.79 9.72 0.25
CA ALA A 37 23.92 10.04 -0.63
C ALA A 37 23.50 10.31 -2.09
N ASN A 38 22.30 9.90 -2.51
CA ASN A 38 21.82 10.09 -3.87
C ASN A 38 21.50 11.57 -4.14
N ALA A 39 21.88 12.06 -5.32
CA ALA A 39 21.50 13.40 -5.78
C ALA A 39 19.97 13.53 -5.97
N ASN A 40 19.31 12.47 -6.41
CA ASN A 40 17.86 12.35 -6.47
C ASN A 40 17.40 11.36 -5.38
N PRO A 41 16.69 11.81 -4.33
CA PRO A 41 16.25 10.94 -3.24
C PRO A 41 15.21 9.89 -3.67
N HIS A 42 14.66 10.03 -4.88
CA HIS A 42 13.67 9.12 -5.46
C HIS A 42 14.30 8.02 -6.34
N GLU A 43 15.60 8.10 -6.59
CA GLU A 43 16.31 7.05 -7.33
C GLU A 43 16.43 5.77 -6.49
N GLN A 44 16.21 4.63 -7.13
CA GLN A 44 16.33 3.33 -6.46
C GLN A 44 17.79 3.03 -6.09
N PRO A 45 18.10 2.83 -4.79
CA PRO A 45 19.46 2.56 -4.35
C PRO A 45 19.91 1.16 -4.76
N GLN A 46 21.24 0.97 -4.90
CA GLN A 46 21.81 -0.30 -5.34
C GLN A 46 21.43 -1.46 -4.42
N ILE A 47 21.44 -1.26 -3.12
CA ILE A 47 21.07 -2.30 -2.16
C ILE A 47 19.65 -2.85 -2.40
N MET A 48 18.72 -2.02 -2.89
CA MET A 48 17.37 -2.48 -3.23
C MET A 48 17.38 -3.39 -4.46
N ARG A 49 18.18 -3.07 -5.49
CA ARG A 49 18.37 -3.92 -6.68
C ARG A 49 18.96 -5.28 -6.30
N ASP A 50 19.90 -5.29 -5.35
CA ASP A 50 20.51 -6.53 -4.84
C ASP A 50 19.50 -7.37 -4.09
N LEU A 51 18.67 -6.77 -3.22
CA LEU A 51 17.57 -7.45 -2.52
C LEU A 51 16.55 -8.05 -3.50
N GLN A 52 16.16 -7.30 -4.53
CA GLN A 52 15.23 -7.77 -5.56
C GLN A 52 15.80 -8.94 -6.36
N THR A 53 17.09 -8.92 -6.64
CA THR A 53 17.80 -10.02 -7.33
C THR A 53 17.76 -11.28 -6.46
N GLU A 54 18.07 -11.17 -5.17
CA GLU A 54 18.04 -12.29 -4.24
C GLU A 54 16.61 -12.82 -4.01
N ALA A 55 15.62 -11.93 -3.88
CA ALA A 55 14.21 -12.32 -3.76
C ALA A 55 13.74 -13.16 -4.96
N ARG A 56 14.10 -12.74 -6.20
CA ARG A 56 13.81 -13.51 -7.42
C ARG A 56 14.46 -14.88 -7.39
N ARG A 57 15.75 -14.95 -7.01
CA ARG A 57 16.50 -16.21 -6.92
C ARG A 57 15.85 -17.22 -5.96
N ARG A 58 15.20 -16.69 -4.89
CA ARG A 58 14.51 -17.49 -3.87
C ARG A 58 13.04 -17.79 -4.20
N GLY A 59 12.52 -17.29 -5.32
CA GLY A 59 11.09 -17.43 -5.67
C GLY A 59 10.14 -16.59 -4.82
N LEU A 60 10.66 -15.55 -4.16
CA LEU A 60 9.90 -14.62 -3.31
C LEU A 60 9.46 -13.37 -4.09
N TRP A 61 9.02 -13.53 -5.33
CA TRP A 61 8.71 -12.42 -6.23
C TRP A 61 7.22 -12.36 -6.56
N ASN A 62 6.62 -11.15 -6.51
CA ASN A 62 5.20 -10.92 -6.83
C ASN A 62 4.23 -11.81 -6.02
N LEU A 63 4.55 -12.09 -4.75
CA LEU A 63 3.74 -13.00 -3.91
C LEU A 63 2.29 -12.55 -3.75
N PHE A 64 2.00 -11.25 -3.94
CA PHE A 64 0.66 -10.67 -3.81
C PHE A 64 -0.28 -11.02 -4.97
N MET A 65 0.27 -11.38 -6.15
CA MET A 65 -0.50 -11.53 -7.37
C MET A 65 -1.25 -12.87 -7.38
N THR A 66 -2.58 -12.79 -7.24
CA THR A 66 -3.47 -13.96 -7.17
C THR A 66 -3.94 -14.44 -8.55
N HIS A 67 -3.70 -13.67 -9.62
CA HIS A 67 -4.12 -14.01 -10.97
C HIS A 67 -3.25 -15.14 -11.56
N ASP A 68 -3.92 -16.13 -12.12
CA ASP A 68 -3.25 -17.32 -12.72
C ASP A 68 -2.23 -16.91 -13.81
N GLY A 69 -1.02 -17.47 -13.69
CA GLY A 69 0.07 -17.25 -14.63
C GLY A 69 0.83 -15.93 -14.49
N LEU A 70 0.39 -15.00 -13.63
CA LEU A 70 1.01 -13.68 -13.43
C LEU A 70 1.82 -13.59 -12.12
N GLY A 71 1.57 -14.48 -11.18
CA GLY A 71 2.26 -14.59 -9.90
C GLY A 71 2.48 -16.03 -9.50
N VAL A 72 2.77 -16.25 -8.23
CA VAL A 72 2.99 -17.59 -7.68
C VAL A 72 1.67 -18.35 -7.40
N GLY A 73 0.52 -17.74 -7.66
CA GLY A 73 -0.81 -18.35 -7.50
C GLY A 73 -1.19 -18.62 -6.05
N LEU A 74 -0.88 -17.71 -5.13
CA LEU A 74 -1.36 -17.75 -3.75
C LEU A 74 -2.77 -17.19 -3.67
N THR A 75 -3.58 -17.74 -2.76
CA THR A 75 -4.82 -17.10 -2.33
C THR A 75 -4.52 -15.91 -1.40
N ASN A 76 -5.52 -15.05 -1.14
CA ASN A 76 -5.36 -13.96 -0.16
C ASN A 76 -5.05 -14.52 1.24
N LEU A 77 -5.66 -15.64 1.61
CA LEU A 77 -5.40 -16.31 2.89
C LEU A 77 -3.96 -16.82 2.99
N GLU A 78 -3.41 -17.39 1.93
CA GLU A 78 -2.02 -17.86 1.89
C GLU A 78 -1.01 -16.70 1.89
N TYR A 79 -1.34 -15.59 1.22
CA TYR A 79 -0.49 -14.39 1.19
C TYR A 79 -0.50 -13.62 2.52
N ALA A 80 -1.59 -13.66 3.30
CA ALA A 80 -1.75 -12.86 4.51
C ALA A 80 -0.56 -12.97 5.49
N PRO A 81 -0.12 -14.17 5.93
CA PRO A 81 1.02 -14.30 6.84
C PRO A 81 2.35 -13.88 6.21
N LEU A 82 2.51 -14.04 4.90
CA LEU A 82 3.71 -13.59 4.18
C LEU A 82 3.80 -12.06 4.16
N ALA A 83 2.69 -11.40 3.87
CA ALA A 83 2.61 -9.94 3.89
C ALA A 83 2.83 -9.36 5.29
N GLU A 84 2.42 -10.06 6.36
CA GLU A 84 2.73 -9.71 7.74
C GLU A 84 4.24 -9.74 7.99
N VAL A 85 4.92 -10.83 7.61
CA VAL A 85 6.39 -10.98 7.78
C VAL A 85 7.13 -9.86 7.04
N VAL A 86 6.78 -9.60 5.79
CA VAL A 86 7.39 -8.52 4.99
C VAL A 86 7.09 -7.14 5.55
N GLY A 87 5.89 -6.95 6.09
CA GLY A 87 5.44 -5.69 6.71
C GLY A 87 6.26 -5.28 7.95
N ARG A 88 7.05 -6.18 8.52
CA ARG A 88 8.00 -5.86 9.61
C ARG A 88 9.12 -4.91 9.18
N SER A 89 9.39 -4.79 7.88
CA SER A 89 10.37 -3.86 7.33
C SER A 89 9.71 -2.79 6.46
N VAL A 90 10.16 -1.54 6.58
CA VAL A 90 9.67 -0.43 5.75
C VAL A 90 10.13 -0.55 4.29
N ILE A 91 11.17 -1.34 4.01
CA ILE A 91 11.70 -1.61 2.67
C ILE A 91 11.35 -3.02 2.14
N GLY A 92 10.86 -3.92 3.00
CA GLY A 92 10.66 -5.33 2.66
C GLY A 92 9.69 -5.55 1.50
N ASN A 93 8.61 -4.80 1.44
CA ASN A 93 7.61 -4.93 0.36
C ASN A 93 8.20 -4.60 -1.02
N GLU A 94 9.07 -3.60 -1.08
CA GLU A 94 9.74 -3.22 -2.32
C GLU A 94 10.76 -4.27 -2.76
N ALA A 95 11.44 -4.91 -1.80
CA ALA A 95 12.42 -5.95 -2.06
C ALA A 95 11.83 -7.18 -2.79
N ILE A 96 10.53 -7.45 -2.64
CA ILE A 96 9.85 -8.59 -3.27
C ILE A 96 8.82 -8.16 -4.33
N ASN A 97 8.88 -6.91 -4.81
CA ASN A 97 7.94 -6.29 -5.75
C ASN A 97 6.47 -6.36 -5.31
N CYS A 98 6.23 -6.22 -4.01
CA CYS A 98 4.89 -6.21 -3.42
C CYS A 98 4.51 -4.84 -2.85
N SER A 99 5.07 -3.74 -3.40
CA SER A 99 4.85 -2.37 -2.92
C SER A 99 3.78 -1.64 -3.73
N ALA A 100 2.94 -0.85 -3.05
CA ALA A 100 2.07 0.11 -3.71
C ALA A 100 2.92 1.31 -4.21
N PRO A 101 2.49 2.01 -5.28
CA PRO A 101 1.22 1.87 -5.99
C PRO A 101 1.18 0.71 -7.00
N ASP A 102 2.32 0.13 -7.36
CA ASP A 102 2.45 -0.83 -8.45
C ASP A 102 1.58 -2.07 -8.26
N THR A 103 1.48 -2.63 -7.04
CA THR A 103 0.63 -3.81 -6.80
C THR A 103 -0.80 -3.58 -7.25
N GLY A 104 -1.43 -2.48 -6.81
CA GLY A 104 -2.80 -2.17 -7.22
C GLY A 104 -2.93 -1.81 -8.72
N ASN A 105 -1.91 -1.20 -9.30
CA ASN A 105 -1.88 -0.90 -10.73
C ASN A 105 -1.72 -2.17 -11.56
N MET A 106 -0.88 -3.12 -11.14
CA MET A 106 -0.75 -4.43 -11.77
C MET A 106 -2.05 -5.24 -11.70
N GLU A 107 -2.75 -5.22 -10.54
CA GLU A 107 -4.04 -5.91 -10.38
C GLU A 107 -5.11 -5.39 -11.35
N ILE A 108 -5.27 -4.06 -11.50
CA ILE A 108 -6.27 -3.54 -12.43
C ILE A 108 -5.87 -3.70 -13.90
N LEU A 109 -4.59 -3.69 -14.23
CA LEU A 109 -4.12 -4.03 -15.56
C LEU A 109 -4.40 -5.50 -15.90
N ALA A 110 -4.24 -6.40 -14.94
CA ALA A 110 -4.57 -7.82 -15.11
C ALA A 110 -6.08 -8.03 -15.30
N MET A 111 -6.92 -7.30 -14.53
CA MET A 111 -8.38 -7.45 -14.57
C MET A 111 -9.07 -6.76 -15.75
N TYR A 112 -8.59 -5.58 -16.12
CA TYR A 112 -9.30 -4.68 -17.05
C TYR A 112 -8.50 -4.30 -18.30
N GLY A 113 -7.18 -4.55 -18.30
CA GLY A 113 -6.30 -4.24 -19.42
C GLY A 113 -6.53 -5.17 -20.61
N THR A 114 -6.48 -4.61 -21.82
CA THR A 114 -6.40 -5.40 -23.05
C THR A 114 -5.08 -6.18 -23.10
N GLU A 115 -4.99 -7.21 -23.93
CA GLU A 115 -3.75 -7.97 -24.12
C GLU A 115 -2.56 -7.06 -24.51
N GLN A 116 -2.80 -6.07 -25.37
CA GLN A 116 -1.79 -5.07 -25.75
C GLN A 116 -1.34 -4.24 -24.56
N GLN A 117 -2.28 -3.72 -23.74
CA GLN A 117 -1.97 -2.96 -22.52
C GLN A 117 -1.22 -3.80 -21.49
N GLN A 118 -1.58 -5.09 -21.35
CA GLN A 118 -0.86 -6.01 -20.46
C GLN A 118 0.57 -6.27 -20.93
N GLN A 119 0.79 -6.49 -22.21
CA GLN A 119 2.14 -6.65 -22.78
C GLN A 119 2.97 -5.39 -22.62
N GLN A 120 2.40 -4.21 -22.86
CA GLN A 120 3.09 -2.93 -22.81
C GLN A 120 3.42 -2.48 -21.38
N TRP A 121 2.51 -2.70 -20.43
CA TRP A 121 2.60 -2.11 -19.09
C TRP A 121 2.67 -3.12 -17.95
N LEU A 122 1.78 -4.14 -17.94
CA LEU A 122 1.72 -5.11 -16.84
C LEU A 122 2.99 -5.96 -16.78
N LYS A 123 3.43 -6.49 -17.91
CA LYS A 123 4.60 -7.36 -17.93
C LYS A 123 5.88 -6.65 -17.45
N PRO A 124 6.21 -5.43 -17.93
CA PRO A 124 7.37 -4.69 -17.38
C PRO A 124 7.23 -4.32 -15.90
N LEU A 125 6.00 -4.08 -15.38
CA LEU A 125 5.77 -3.85 -13.95
C LEU A 125 6.00 -5.12 -13.13
N LEU A 126 5.51 -6.27 -13.58
CA LEU A 126 5.78 -7.57 -12.94
C LEU A 126 7.28 -7.88 -12.90
N ASP A 127 8.01 -7.47 -13.93
CA ASP A 127 9.46 -7.60 -14.01
C ASP A 127 10.22 -6.49 -13.26
N CYS A 128 9.50 -5.51 -12.65
CA CYS A 128 10.10 -4.32 -12.04
C CYS A 128 11.08 -3.59 -12.99
N GLY A 129 10.85 -3.69 -14.31
CA GLY A 129 11.60 -2.96 -15.33
C GLY A 129 11.13 -1.52 -15.49
N ILE A 130 9.93 -1.22 -15.04
CA ILE A 130 9.34 0.11 -14.90
C ILE A 130 8.60 0.23 -13.58
N ARG A 131 8.27 1.48 -13.20
CA ARG A 131 7.39 1.79 -12.08
C ARG A 131 6.15 2.53 -12.60
N SER A 132 5.13 2.65 -11.73
CA SER A 132 3.88 3.31 -12.09
C SER A 132 3.38 4.23 -10.98
N ALA A 133 2.44 5.11 -11.35
CA ALA A 133 1.77 6.00 -10.43
C ALA A 133 0.25 5.92 -10.62
N PHE A 134 -0.51 6.33 -9.58
CA PHE A 134 -1.97 6.38 -9.61
C PHE A 134 -2.46 7.78 -9.28
N ALA A 135 -2.95 8.50 -10.29
CA ALA A 135 -3.37 9.89 -10.24
C ALA A 135 -4.90 10.00 -10.07
N MET A 136 -5.38 9.86 -8.82
CA MET A 136 -6.81 9.91 -8.51
C MET A 136 -7.19 11.17 -7.74
N THR A 137 -6.57 11.41 -6.58
CA THR A 137 -6.97 12.48 -5.65
C THR A 137 -6.59 13.87 -6.15
N GLU A 138 -7.38 14.89 -5.74
CA GLU A 138 -7.24 16.28 -6.19
C GLU A 138 -7.17 17.22 -4.99
N PRO A 139 -6.31 18.26 -5.02
CA PRO A 139 -6.19 19.20 -3.89
C PRO A 139 -7.40 20.10 -3.71
N ALA A 140 -8.16 20.36 -4.79
CA ALA A 140 -9.27 21.32 -4.79
C ALA A 140 -10.60 20.74 -4.28
N VAL A 141 -10.71 19.43 -4.13
CA VAL A 141 -11.96 18.75 -3.74
C VAL A 141 -11.72 17.68 -2.66
N ALA A 142 -12.77 17.35 -1.92
CA ALA A 142 -12.74 16.25 -0.95
C ALA A 142 -12.73 14.89 -1.69
N SER A 143 -11.55 14.41 -2.05
CA SER A 143 -11.34 13.19 -2.86
C SER A 143 -11.63 11.88 -2.12
N SER A 144 -11.89 11.93 -0.80
CA SER A 144 -12.47 10.80 -0.05
C SER A 144 -13.84 10.38 -0.59
N ASP A 145 -14.56 11.30 -1.22
CA ASP A 145 -15.68 11.02 -2.11
C ASP A 145 -15.17 11.08 -3.57
N ALA A 146 -14.92 9.92 -4.14
CA ALA A 146 -14.39 9.81 -5.51
C ALA A 146 -15.33 10.42 -6.58
N THR A 147 -16.58 10.66 -6.26
CA THR A 147 -17.53 11.33 -7.18
C THR A 147 -17.28 12.82 -7.33
N ASN A 148 -16.51 13.42 -6.40
CA ASN A 148 -16.14 14.85 -6.42
C ASN A 148 -15.00 15.19 -7.39
N ILE A 149 -14.32 14.20 -7.99
CA ILE A 149 -13.23 14.45 -8.93
C ILE A 149 -13.68 15.41 -10.02
N THR A 150 -12.86 16.42 -10.30
CA THR A 150 -13.13 17.49 -11.29
C THR A 150 -12.23 17.43 -12.53
N SER A 151 -11.10 16.74 -12.46
CA SER A 151 -10.24 16.49 -13.63
C SER A 151 -11.02 15.85 -14.75
N THR A 152 -10.73 16.21 -16.00
CA THR A 152 -11.52 15.83 -17.18
C THR A 152 -10.77 14.88 -18.10
N ILE A 153 -11.52 14.01 -18.76
CA ILE A 153 -11.10 13.16 -19.87
C ILE A 153 -12.06 13.44 -21.02
N ARG A 154 -11.62 14.20 -22.02
CA ARG A 154 -12.47 14.62 -23.15
C ARG A 154 -12.04 13.90 -24.43
N ARG A 155 -12.97 13.22 -25.07
CA ARG A 155 -12.73 12.60 -26.39
C ARG A 155 -12.49 13.67 -27.46
N ASP A 156 -11.46 13.48 -28.29
CA ASP A 156 -11.12 14.34 -29.42
C ASP A 156 -10.61 13.46 -30.59
N GLY A 157 -11.54 13.01 -31.44
CA GLY A 157 -11.23 12.07 -32.49
C GLY A 157 -10.76 10.71 -31.94
N ASP A 158 -9.56 10.30 -32.33
CA ASP A 158 -8.94 9.03 -31.91
C ASP A 158 -8.07 9.19 -30.65
N GLU A 159 -8.17 10.33 -29.96
CA GLU A 159 -7.44 10.64 -28.76
C GLU A 159 -8.37 11.07 -27.61
N TYR A 160 -7.83 11.05 -26.40
CA TYR A 160 -8.39 11.77 -25.25
C TYR A 160 -7.48 12.90 -24.82
N VAL A 161 -8.08 14.02 -24.42
CA VAL A 161 -7.42 15.20 -23.86
C VAL A 161 -7.71 15.24 -22.37
N LEU A 162 -6.64 15.26 -21.55
CA LEU A 162 -6.71 15.20 -20.10
C LEU A 162 -6.32 16.54 -19.50
N ASN A 163 -7.14 17.02 -18.56
CA ASN A 163 -6.87 18.23 -17.80
C ASN A 163 -7.20 18.04 -16.33
N GLY A 164 -6.36 18.59 -15.46
CA GLY A 164 -6.61 18.60 -14.02
C GLY A 164 -5.34 18.63 -13.19
N ARG A 165 -5.52 18.77 -11.88
CA ARG A 165 -4.43 18.77 -10.91
C ARG A 165 -4.63 17.64 -9.90
N LYS A 166 -3.64 16.80 -9.79
CA LYS A 166 -3.63 15.63 -8.91
C LYS A 166 -2.60 15.81 -7.80
N TRP A 167 -2.82 15.21 -6.66
CA TRP A 167 -1.86 15.21 -5.58
C TRP A 167 -1.81 13.84 -4.88
N TYR A 168 -0.80 13.63 -4.04
CA TYR A 168 -0.50 12.31 -3.49
C TYR A 168 -0.47 11.22 -4.58
N THR A 169 0.05 11.60 -5.75
CA THR A 169 0.30 10.69 -6.86
C THR A 169 1.59 9.92 -6.56
N SER A 170 1.43 8.86 -5.75
CA SER A 170 2.56 8.06 -5.29
C SER A 170 3.26 7.38 -6.45
N GLY A 171 4.59 7.39 -6.44
CA GLY A 171 5.44 6.76 -7.46
C GLY A 171 5.80 7.68 -8.63
N VAL A 172 5.18 8.85 -8.78
CA VAL A 172 5.42 9.72 -9.94
C VAL A 172 6.80 10.39 -9.95
N LEU A 173 7.46 10.47 -8.78
CA LEU A 173 8.80 11.06 -8.64
C LEU A 173 9.92 10.05 -8.89
N ASP A 174 9.61 8.76 -8.95
CA ASP A 174 10.55 7.71 -9.28
C ASP A 174 11.02 7.88 -10.74
N PRO A 175 12.33 7.97 -11.04
CA PRO A 175 12.85 8.08 -12.42
C PRO A 175 12.43 6.93 -13.34
N ASP A 176 12.15 5.76 -12.76
CA ASP A 176 11.68 4.57 -13.46
C ASP A 176 10.15 4.56 -13.65
N CYS A 177 9.42 5.58 -13.19
CA CYS A 177 7.98 5.73 -13.46
C CYS A 177 7.76 6.01 -14.94
N LYS A 178 7.09 5.06 -15.64
CA LYS A 178 6.77 5.16 -17.07
C LYS A 178 5.27 5.18 -17.34
N LEU A 179 4.45 4.86 -16.34
CA LEU A 179 3.00 4.79 -16.46
C LEU A 179 2.34 5.56 -15.34
N ILE A 180 1.40 6.44 -15.69
CA ILE A 180 0.46 7.06 -14.76
C ILE A 180 -0.95 6.57 -15.10
N ILE A 181 -1.67 5.99 -14.13
CA ILE A 181 -3.09 5.69 -14.29
C ILE A 181 -3.88 6.90 -13.81
N PHE A 182 -4.49 7.62 -14.75
CA PHE A 182 -5.22 8.85 -14.48
C PHE A 182 -6.72 8.58 -14.39
N MET A 183 -7.37 9.07 -13.32
CA MET A 183 -8.82 9.04 -13.14
C MET A 183 -9.40 10.45 -13.33
N GLY A 184 -10.39 10.59 -14.21
CA GLY A 184 -11.06 11.85 -14.47
C GLY A 184 -12.52 11.65 -14.90
N LYS A 185 -13.30 12.73 -14.98
CA LYS A 185 -14.67 12.72 -15.52
C LYS A 185 -14.63 12.71 -17.04
N SER A 186 -15.25 11.69 -17.63
CA SER A 186 -15.45 11.57 -19.09
C SER A 186 -16.86 12.00 -19.52
N ASP A 187 -17.89 11.70 -18.71
CA ASP A 187 -19.28 12.11 -18.95
C ASP A 187 -19.94 12.65 -17.67
N PRO A 188 -19.93 13.98 -17.44
CA PRO A 188 -20.57 14.58 -16.27
C PRO A 188 -22.10 14.43 -16.24
N ALA A 189 -22.75 14.11 -17.38
CA ALA A 189 -24.19 13.91 -17.47
C ALA A 189 -24.63 12.48 -17.14
N ALA A 190 -23.70 11.54 -17.11
CA ALA A 190 -23.98 10.15 -16.76
C ALA A 190 -24.41 10.01 -15.27
N LYS A 191 -24.95 8.82 -14.93
CA LYS A 191 -25.23 8.48 -13.52
C LYS A 191 -23.96 8.61 -12.68
N THR A 192 -24.08 9.05 -11.42
CA THR A 192 -22.98 9.43 -10.52
C THR A 192 -21.77 8.48 -10.55
N TYR A 193 -21.99 7.19 -10.50
CA TYR A 193 -20.89 6.18 -10.50
C TYR A 193 -20.44 5.76 -11.91
N ARG A 194 -20.91 6.45 -12.96
CA ARG A 194 -20.54 6.23 -14.37
C ARG A 194 -19.93 7.48 -15.02
N GLN A 195 -19.67 8.53 -14.22
CA GLN A 195 -19.11 9.79 -14.71
C GLN A 195 -17.59 9.71 -14.94
N GLN A 196 -16.90 8.82 -14.22
CA GLN A 196 -15.45 8.73 -14.22
C GLN A 196 -14.95 7.59 -15.10
N SER A 197 -13.81 7.82 -15.73
CA SER A 197 -13.05 6.83 -16.49
C SER A 197 -11.61 6.76 -15.96
N MET A 198 -10.90 5.70 -16.30
CA MET A 198 -9.46 5.58 -16.08
C MET A 198 -8.74 5.42 -17.40
N ILE A 199 -7.61 6.10 -17.54
CA ILE A 199 -6.82 6.08 -18.75
C ILE A 199 -5.33 5.91 -18.43
N LEU A 200 -4.63 5.14 -19.26
CA LEU A 200 -3.21 4.87 -19.15
C LEU A 200 -2.43 5.99 -19.84
N VAL A 201 -1.58 6.66 -19.07
CA VAL A 201 -0.83 7.83 -19.54
C VAL A 201 0.67 7.55 -19.44
N PRO A 202 1.44 7.59 -20.55
CA PRO A 202 2.89 7.59 -20.48
C PRO A 202 3.37 8.75 -19.60
N ALA A 203 4.29 8.49 -18.66
CA ALA A 203 4.71 9.50 -17.69
C ALA A 203 5.49 10.67 -18.32
N ASP A 204 6.00 10.49 -19.53
CA ASP A 204 6.71 11.49 -20.33
C ASP A 204 5.81 12.20 -21.36
N ALA A 205 4.48 12.00 -21.31
CA ALA A 205 3.55 12.65 -22.22
C ALA A 205 3.62 14.18 -22.06
N PRO A 206 3.62 14.94 -23.18
CA PRO A 206 3.61 16.41 -23.13
C PRO A 206 2.42 16.94 -22.33
N GLY A 207 2.66 17.98 -21.53
CA GLY A 207 1.64 18.63 -20.69
C GLY A 207 1.54 18.05 -19.26
N ILE A 208 2.39 17.12 -18.87
CA ILE A 208 2.55 16.64 -17.51
C ILE A 208 3.65 17.43 -16.81
N GLU A 209 3.33 18.03 -15.67
CA GLU A 209 4.29 18.74 -14.83
C GLU A 209 4.17 18.26 -13.38
N VAL A 210 5.27 17.75 -12.81
CA VAL A 210 5.37 17.43 -11.38
C VAL A 210 5.74 18.71 -10.64
N LEU A 211 4.81 19.22 -9.84
CA LEU A 211 4.96 20.53 -9.20
C LEU A 211 5.82 20.47 -7.93
N ARG A 212 5.67 19.42 -7.14
CA ARG A 212 6.41 19.21 -5.89
C ARG A 212 6.23 17.80 -5.33
N ASP A 213 7.10 17.40 -4.42
CA ASP A 213 6.92 16.29 -3.49
C ASP A 213 6.09 16.71 -2.28
N LEU A 214 5.37 15.75 -1.69
CA LEU A 214 4.51 15.92 -0.51
C LEU A 214 4.98 14.95 0.60
N PRO A 215 6.00 15.31 1.40
CA PRO A 215 6.51 14.44 2.44
C PRO A 215 5.46 14.18 3.54
N MET A 216 5.40 12.96 4.04
CA MET A 216 4.51 12.59 5.15
C MET A 216 5.21 12.88 6.49
N PHE A 217 4.69 13.81 7.29
CA PHE A 217 5.29 14.21 8.57
C PHE A 217 6.79 14.59 8.47
N GLY A 218 7.21 15.13 7.32
CA GLY A 218 8.60 15.45 7.03
C GLY A 218 9.46 14.27 6.56
N PHE A 219 8.93 13.06 6.49
CA PHE A 219 9.60 11.92 5.89
C PHE A 219 9.34 11.88 4.39
N HIS A 220 10.40 11.88 3.60
CA HIS A 220 10.35 11.63 2.16
C HIS A 220 10.28 10.12 1.92
N ASP A 221 9.24 9.68 1.23
CA ASP A 221 9.20 8.32 0.70
C ASP A 221 10.05 8.28 -0.59
N ARG A 222 10.83 7.23 -0.80
CA ARG A 222 11.63 7.09 -2.02
C ARG A 222 10.76 7.17 -3.28
N LEU A 223 9.60 6.54 -3.27
CA LEU A 223 8.66 6.60 -4.40
C LEU A 223 8.07 8.01 -4.61
N GLY A 224 8.10 8.85 -3.58
CA GLY A 224 7.52 10.19 -3.56
C GLY A 224 6.00 10.22 -3.68
N HIS A 225 5.42 11.34 -3.25
CA HIS A 225 4.00 11.61 -3.37
C HIS A 225 3.83 12.94 -4.12
N GLY A 226 3.80 12.88 -5.46
CA GLY A 226 3.82 14.08 -6.28
C GLY A 226 2.49 14.83 -6.30
N GLU A 227 2.57 16.16 -6.37
CA GLU A 227 1.51 17.00 -6.88
C GLU A 227 1.78 17.24 -8.37
N VAL A 228 0.80 16.91 -9.23
CA VAL A 228 0.99 16.83 -10.68
C VAL A 228 -0.09 17.64 -11.40
N GLN A 229 0.34 18.52 -12.31
CA GLN A 229 -0.53 19.22 -13.23
C GLN A 229 -0.58 18.50 -14.57
N PHE A 230 -1.80 18.33 -15.10
CA PHE A 230 -2.07 17.83 -16.44
C PHE A 230 -2.73 18.97 -17.23
N THR A 231 -2.08 19.38 -18.33
CA THR A 231 -2.56 20.48 -19.19
C THR A 231 -2.60 20.00 -20.63
N ASP A 232 -3.80 19.80 -21.15
CA ASP A 232 -4.06 19.31 -22.52
C ASP A 232 -3.24 18.08 -22.90
N VAL A 233 -3.03 17.15 -21.94
CA VAL A 233 -2.30 15.90 -22.18
C VAL A 233 -3.09 15.03 -23.13
N ARG A 234 -2.49 14.67 -24.26
CA ARG A 234 -3.10 13.86 -25.30
C ARG A 234 -2.61 12.43 -25.24
N VAL A 235 -3.53 11.50 -25.26
CA VAL A 235 -3.25 10.06 -25.33
C VAL A 235 -4.18 9.36 -26.31
N PRO A 236 -3.73 8.29 -26.97
CA PRO A 236 -4.59 7.51 -27.88
C PRO A 236 -5.83 6.96 -27.17
N ALA A 237 -6.93 6.83 -27.89
CA ALA A 237 -8.19 6.32 -27.35
C ALA A 237 -8.06 4.88 -26.81
N GLU A 238 -7.17 4.09 -27.39
CA GLU A 238 -6.84 2.72 -26.97
C GLU A 238 -6.20 2.63 -25.58
N ASN A 239 -5.75 3.77 -25.02
CA ASN A 239 -5.24 3.84 -23.65
C ASN A 239 -6.35 3.84 -22.58
N MET A 240 -7.63 3.86 -22.96
CA MET A 240 -8.74 3.71 -22.02
C MET A 240 -8.63 2.35 -21.33
N LEU A 241 -8.64 2.34 -19.98
CA LEU A 241 -8.63 1.12 -19.19
C LEU A 241 -10.09 0.67 -18.95
N GLY A 242 -10.43 -0.50 -19.42
CA GLY A 242 -11.82 -0.96 -19.45
C GLY A 242 -12.65 -0.16 -20.44
N SER A 243 -13.85 0.29 -20.03
CA SER A 243 -14.75 1.10 -20.84
C SER A 243 -14.93 2.49 -20.25
N GLU A 244 -15.33 3.44 -21.10
CA GLU A 244 -15.70 4.78 -20.64
C GLU A 244 -16.81 4.71 -19.58
N GLY A 245 -16.65 5.43 -18.48
CA GLY A 245 -17.54 5.39 -17.32
C GLY A 245 -17.29 4.24 -16.33
N ASP A 246 -16.28 3.40 -16.51
CA ASP A 246 -15.94 2.31 -15.60
C ASP A 246 -14.97 2.74 -14.46
N GLY A 247 -14.47 3.97 -14.51
CA GLY A 247 -13.41 4.43 -13.59
C GLY A 247 -13.71 4.24 -12.12
N PHE A 248 -14.96 4.48 -11.68
CA PHE A 248 -15.36 4.24 -10.29
C PHE A 248 -15.32 2.74 -9.92
N ALA A 249 -15.80 1.87 -10.80
CA ALA A 249 -15.81 0.42 -10.58
C ALA A 249 -14.37 -0.13 -10.54
N ILE A 250 -13.51 0.31 -11.45
CA ILE A 250 -12.08 -0.04 -11.50
C ILE A 250 -11.38 0.42 -10.22
N ALA A 251 -11.65 1.66 -9.74
CA ALA A 251 -11.10 2.15 -8.47
C ALA A 251 -11.49 1.26 -7.28
N GLN A 252 -12.73 0.80 -7.19
CA GLN A 252 -13.15 -0.12 -6.14
C GLN A 252 -12.51 -1.51 -6.27
N GLY A 253 -12.33 -2.00 -7.50
CA GLY A 253 -11.61 -3.25 -7.79
C GLY A 253 -10.16 -3.20 -7.30
N ARG A 254 -9.46 -2.09 -7.56
CA ARG A 254 -8.08 -1.84 -7.10
C ARG A 254 -7.95 -1.72 -5.58
N LEU A 255 -8.85 -0.93 -4.98
CA LEU A 255 -8.73 -0.58 -3.57
C LEU A 255 -9.15 -1.71 -2.62
N GLY A 256 -9.94 -2.70 -3.06
CA GLY A 256 -10.36 -3.83 -2.24
C GLY A 256 -9.18 -4.69 -1.78
N PRO A 257 -8.46 -5.35 -2.71
CA PRO A 257 -7.25 -6.12 -2.41
C PRO A 257 -6.16 -5.26 -1.76
N GLY A 258 -5.94 -4.03 -2.23
CA GLY A 258 -4.96 -3.10 -1.66
C GLY A 258 -5.18 -2.85 -0.17
N ARG A 259 -6.43 -2.64 0.27
CA ARG A 259 -6.76 -2.48 1.70
C ARG A 259 -6.45 -3.72 2.53
N MET A 260 -6.67 -4.90 1.95
CA MET A 260 -6.29 -6.17 2.58
C MET A 260 -4.78 -6.26 2.78
N HIS A 261 -4.00 -5.99 1.72
CA HIS A 261 -2.54 -6.01 1.79
C HIS A 261 -1.99 -5.01 2.81
N TYR A 262 -2.55 -3.80 2.90
CA TYR A 262 -2.15 -2.83 3.92
C TYR A 262 -2.49 -3.31 5.34
N ALA A 263 -3.64 -3.94 5.55
CA ALA A 263 -4.01 -4.49 6.85
C ALA A 263 -3.02 -5.58 7.30
N MET A 264 -2.64 -6.48 6.39
CA MET A 264 -1.64 -7.53 6.66
C MET A 264 -0.28 -6.93 7.06
N ARG A 265 0.21 -5.94 6.29
CA ARG A 265 1.48 -5.26 6.56
C ARG A 265 1.47 -4.47 7.86
N ALA A 266 0.34 -3.86 8.19
CA ALA A 266 0.19 -3.11 9.44
C ALA A 266 0.39 -4.01 10.67
N ILE A 267 -0.06 -5.27 10.62
CA ILE A 267 0.22 -6.25 11.66
C ILE A 267 1.72 -6.49 11.78
N GLY A 268 2.44 -6.63 10.68
CA GLY A 268 3.89 -6.78 10.68
C GLY A 268 4.62 -5.60 11.32
N MET A 269 4.20 -4.36 11.02
CA MET A 269 4.73 -3.16 11.68
C MET A 269 4.47 -3.18 13.18
N ALA A 270 3.27 -3.58 13.61
CA ALA A 270 2.92 -3.72 15.03
C ALA A 270 3.78 -4.77 15.72
N GLU A 271 4.02 -5.93 15.09
CA GLU A 271 4.90 -6.99 15.64
C GLU A 271 6.34 -6.49 15.84
N ARG A 272 6.89 -5.80 14.84
CA ARG A 272 8.24 -5.25 14.97
C ARG A 272 8.32 -4.18 16.08
N ALA A 273 7.34 -3.28 16.12
CA ALA A 273 7.29 -2.25 17.17
C ALA A 273 7.18 -2.87 18.56
N MET A 274 6.38 -3.91 18.72
CA MET A 274 6.25 -4.67 19.97
C MET A 274 7.56 -5.38 20.34
N GLU A 275 8.24 -6.02 19.39
CA GLU A 275 9.55 -6.64 19.62
C GLU A 275 10.58 -5.61 20.12
N LEU A 276 10.67 -4.46 19.44
CA LEU A 276 11.55 -3.36 19.83
C LEU A 276 11.20 -2.84 21.22
N MET A 277 9.91 -2.65 21.52
CA MET A 277 9.42 -2.23 22.83
C MET A 277 9.84 -3.21 23.94
N CYS A 278 9.68 -4.51 23.73
CA CYS A 278 10.06 -5.53 24.69
C CYS A 278 11.57 -5.55 24.94
N ARG A 279 12.40 -5.52 23.89
CA ARG A 279 13.86 -5.47 24.01
C ARG A 279 14.29 -4.22 24.77
N ARG A 280 13.76 -3.05 24.37
CA ARG A 280 14.06 -1.78 25.08
C ARG A 280 13.65 -1.82 26.53
N ALA A 281 12.51 -2.39 26.86
CA ALA A 281 12.01 -2.48 28.23
C ALA A 281 12.91 -3.33 29.13
N LEU A 282 13.54 -4.37 28.60
CA LEU A 282 14.50 -5.23 29.32
C LEU A 282 15.86 -4.53 29.51
N GLU A 283 16.33 -3.82 28.49
CA GLU A 283 17.67 -3.19 28.50
C GLU A 283 17.71 -1.90 29.29
N ARG A 284 16.65 -1.09 29.26
CA ARG A 284 16.65 0.26 29.84
C ARG A 284 16.29 0.27 31.31
N THR A 285 17.23 0.73 32.15
CA THR A 285 17.01 0.90 33.57
C THR A 285 16.64 2.35 33.91
N ALA A 286 15.60 2.54 34.73
CA ALA A 286 15.19 3.82 35.30
C ALA A 286 14.59 3.62 36.68
N PHE A 287 14.84 4.56 37.60
CA PHE A 287 14.34 4.50 38.97
C PHE A 287 14.62 3.16 39.70
N GLY A 288 15.85 2.66 39.56
CA GLY A 288 16.34 1.48 40.28
C GLY A 288 15.97 0.11 39.70
N GLY A 289 15.39 0.03 38.47
CA GLY A 289 15.07 -1.24 37.81
C GLY A 289 14.79 -1.11 36.33
N PRO A 290 14.68 -2.24 35.58
CA PRO A 290 14.36 -2.20 34.17
C PRO A 290 12.95 -1.64 33.92
N LEU A 291 12.73 -1.03 32.74
CA LEU A 291 11.41 -0.56 32.35
C LEU A 291 10.38 -1.69 32.30
N ALA A 292 10.81 -2.91 32.00
CA ALA A 292 9.96 -4.10 32.01
C ALA A 292 9.28 -4.36 33.37
N ASP A 293 9.79 -3.81 34.46
CA ASP A 293 9.18 -3.94 35.79
C ASP A 293 8.16 -2.84 36.10
N ARG A 294 7.97 -1.87 35.20
CA ARG A 294 6.97 -0.81 35.36
C ARG A 294 5.60 -1.29 34.95
N GLY A 295 4.60 -1.09 35.82
CA GLY A 295 3.23 -1.57 35.60
C GLY A 295 2.63 -1.08 34.25
N VAL A 296 2.85 0.19 33.90
CA VAL A 296 2.37 0.76 32.64
C VAL A 296 3.01 0.11 31.40
N VAL A 297 4.31 -0.21 31.45
CA VAL A 297 5.01 -0.87 30.33
C VAL A 297 4.50 -2.32 30.17
N ARG A 298 4.32 -3.03 31.27
CA ARG A 298 3.69 -4.37 31.26
C ARG A 298 2.29 -4.35 30.69
N GLU A 299 1.48 -3.35 31.05
CA GLU A 299 0.14 -3.17 30.50
C GLU A 299 0.20 -2.90 28.98
N TRP A 300 1.09 -2.02 28.51
CA TRP A 300 1.24 -1.74 27.06
C TRP A 300 1.65 -3.00 26.29
N ILE A 301 2.59 -3.78 26.78
CA ILE A 301 3.02 -5.04 26.14
C ILE A 301 1.84 -6.03 26.07
N ALA A 302 1.13 -6.22 27.18
CA ALA A 302 0.01 -7.17 27.24
C ALA A 302 -1.15 -6.75 26.32
N ARG A 303 -1.54 -5.46 26.33
CA ARG A 303 -2.59 -4.94 25.43
C ARG A 303 -2.16 -5.06 23.98
N SER A 304 -0.93 -4.70 23.64
CA SER A 304 -0.42 -4.81 22.27
C SER A 304 -0.48 -6.24 21.77
N ARG A 305 -0.12 -7.23 22.58
CA ARG A 305 -0.23 -8.64 22.20
C ARG A 305 -1.69 -9.04 21.90
N ILE A 306 -2.61 -8.68 22.80
CA ILE A 306 -4.03 -8.98 22.62
C ILE A 306 -4.58 -8.33 21.35
N GLU A 307 -4.31 -7.03 21.14
CA GLU A 307 -4.79 -6.27 20.00
C GLU A 307 -4.24 -6.81 18.68
N ILE A 308 -2.95 -7.18 18.63
CA ILE A 308 -2.32 -7.79 17.43
C ILE A 308 -2.97 -9.14 17.12
N ASP A 309 -3.19 -10.00 18.11
CA ASP A 309 -3.77 -11.32 17.89
C ASP A 309 -5.23 -11.22 17.42
N GLN A 310 -6.01 -10.30 18.00
CA GLN A 310 -7.39 -10.04 17.56
C GLN A 310 -7.46 -9.59 16.11
N ILE A 311 -6.62 -8.62 15.72
CA ILE A 311 -6.67 -8.10 14.35
C ILE A 311 -6.13 -9.10 13.33
N ARG A 312 -5.12 -9.89 13.69
CA ARG A 312 -4.63 -10.99 12.83
C ARG A 312 -5.74 -11.97 12.49
N LEU A 313 -6.50 -12.41 13.49
CA LEU A 313 -7.64 -13.32 13.26
C LEU A 313 -8.70 -12.68 12.37
N LEU A 314 -9.02 -11.40 12.57
CA LEU A 314 -9.98 -10.69 11.73
C LEU A 314 -9.48 -10.57 10.27
N VAL A 315 -8.19 -10.32 10.06
CA VAL A 315 -7.58 -10.25 8.72
C VAL A 315 -7.59 -11.62 8.05
N LEU A 316 -7.22 -12.69 8.75
CA LEU A 316 -7.25 -14.06 8.20
C LEU A 316 -8.67 -14.47 7.82
N GLN A 317 -9.67 -14.18 8.66
CA GLN A 317 -11.08 -14.42 8.34
C GLN A 317 -11.53 -13.63 7.10
N SER A 318 -11.14 -12.36 7.01
CA SER A 318 -11.51 -11.51 5.87
C SER A 318 -10.86 -11.98 4.57
N SER A 319 -9.61 -12.46 4.65
CA SER A 319 -8.89 -13.04 3.51
C SER A 319 -9.57 -14.31 3.01
N TRP A 320 -9.93 -15.22 3.92
CA TRP A 320 -10.67 -16.44 3.59
C TRP A 320 -12.04 -16.13 2.96
N LEU A 321 -12.76 -15.15 3.50
CA LEU A 321 -14.05 -14.73 2.94
C LEU A 321 -13.87 -14.12 1.54
N MET A 322 -12.82 -13.35 1.30
CA MET A 322 -12.51 -12.78 -0.02
C MET A 322 -12.25 -13.88 -1.05
N ASP A 323 -11.48 -14.91 -0.68
CA ASP A 323 -11.17 -16.06 -1.55
C ASP A 323 -12.41 -16.90 -1.87
N THR A 324 -13.35 -17.03 -0.92
CA THR A 324 -14.51 -17.92 -1.07
C THR A 324 -15.76 -17.23 -1.59
N GLN A 325 -15.95 -15.93 -1.34
CA GLN A 325 -17.17 -15.19 -1.67
C GLN A 325 -16.94 -14.02 -2.65
N GLY A 326 -15.69 -13.65 -2.88
CA GLY A 326 -15.30 -12.54 -3.74
C GLY A 326 -15.39 -11.16 -3.07
N ASN A 327 -14.71 -10.19 -3.66
CA ASN A 327 -14.52 -8.83 -3.13
C ASN A 327 -15.85 -8.10 -2.85
N ALA A 328 -16.85 -8.27 -3.71
CA ALA A 328 -18.13 -7.56 -3.56
C ALA A 328 -18.92 -8.00 -2.30
N ALA A 329 -18.84 -9.28 -1.93
CA ALA A 329 -19.55 -9.82 -0.77
C ALA A 329 -18.91 -9.43 0.57
N VAL A 330 -17.60 -9.14 0.59
CA VAL A 330 -16.83 -8.91 1.83
C VAL A 330 -16.55 -7.43 2.11
N ARG A 331 -17.32 -6.51 1.52
CA ARG A 331 -17.10 -5.05 1.65
C ARG A 331 -17.08 -4.56 3.10
N SER A 332 -17.91 -5.12 3.97
CA SER A 332 -17.95 -4.77 5.40
C SER A 332 -16.67 -5.23 6.11
N GLN A 333 -16.22 -6.45 5.83
CA GLN A 333 -15.00 -7.03 6.41
C GLN A 333 -13.75 -6.27 5.97
N VAL A 334 -13.63 -5.96 4.67
CA VAL A 334 -12.52 -5.15 4.14
C VAL A 334 -12.50 -3.76 4.77
N ALA A 335 -13.67 -3.14 4.97
CA ALA A 335 -13.76 -1.86 5.68
C ALA A 335 -13.33 -2.00 7.15
N ALA A 336 -13.75 -3.07 7.83
CA ALA A 336 -13.42 -3.31 9.23
C ALA A 336 -11.92 -3.53 9.46
N ILE A 337 -11.27 -4.38 8.66
CA ILE A 337 -9.82 -4.60 8.80
C ILE A 337 -9.01 -3.36 8.47
N LYS A 338 -9.46 -2.55 7.49
CA LYS A 338 -8.79 -1.28 7.14
C LYS A 338 -8.78 -0.31 8.32
N VAL A 339 -9.87 -0.19 9.05
CA VAL A 339 -9.93 0.66 10.25
C VAL A 339 -9.11 0.03 11.38
N ALA A 340 -9.46 -1.19 11.78
CA ALA A 340 -8.94 -1.80 12.99
C ALA A 340 -7.43 -2.10 12.90
N ALA A 341 -6.91 -2.57 11.75
CA ALA A 341 -5.49 -2.86 11.61
C ALA A 341 -4.62 -1.60 11.67
N MET A 342 -5.08 -0.49 11.06
CA MET A 342 -4.34 0.77 11.09
C MET A 342 -4.33 1.40 12.49
N GLU A 343 -5.43 1.35 13.21
CA GLU A 343 -5.53 1.84 14.59
C GLU A 343 -4.67 1.02 15.55
N VAL A 344 -4.73 -0.31 15.47
CA VAL A 344 -3.89 -1.19 16.29
C VAL A 344 -2.41 -0.96 16.00
N ALA A 345 -2.02 -0.96 14.72
CA ALA A 345 -0.62 -0.74 14.37
C ALA A 345 -0.11 0.61 14.88
N HIS A 346 -0.88 1.69 14.70
CA HIS A 346 -0.52 3.01 15.18
C HIS A 346 -0.39 3.04 16.70
N THR A 347 -1.33 2.44 17.44
CA THR A 347 -1.31 2.39 18.90
C THR A 347 -0.11 1.62 19.43
N VAL A 348 0.23 0.48 18.81
CA VAL A 348 1.39 -0.33 19.24
C VAL A 348 2.70 0.41 18.94
N VAL A 349 2.81 1.05 17.77
CA VAL A 349 3.98 1.86 17.42
C VAL A 349 4.13 3.05 18.37
N ASP A 350 3.04 3.74 18.73
CA ASP A 350 3.05 4.86 19.67
C ASP A 350 3.54 4.43 21.08
N ARG A 351 3.07 3.28 21.58
CA ARG A 351 3.56 2.70 22.84
C ARG A 351 5.05 2.37 22.77
N ALA A 352 5.53 1.88 21.62
CA ALA A 352 6.96 1.63 21.41
C ALA A 352 7.77 2.93 21.39
N VAL A 353 7.31 3.96 20.68
CA VAL A 353 7.90 5.31 20.68
C VAL A 353 8.02 5.83 22.11
N GLN A 354 6.95 5.75 22.89
CA GLN A 354 6.94 6.20 24.29
C GLN A 354 7.95 5.43 25.15
N THR A 355 8.09 4.12 24.93
CA THR A 355 9.05 3.27 25.66
C THR A 355 10.51 3.63 25.33
N PHE A 356 10.77 4.05 24.09
CA PHE A 356 12.10 4.50 23.65
C PHE A 356 12.43 5.93 24.11
N GLY A 357 11.42 6.74 24.42
CA GLY A 357 11.59 8.15 24.78
C GLY A 357 12.16 8.96 23.61
N ALA A 358 13.16 9.82 23.85
CA ALA A 358 13.74 10.68 22.82
C ALA A 358 14.25 9.91 21.58
N ALA A 359 14.81 8.72 21.75
CA ALA A 359 15.25 7.88 20.64
C ALA A 359 14.07 7.38 19.77
N GLY A 360 12.87 7.25 20.34
CA GLY A 360 11.67 6.83 19.62
C GLY A 360 11.12 7.88 18.64
N VAL A 361 11.44 9.17 18.85
CA VAL A 361 11.01 10.28 17.98
C VAL A 361 12.14 10.75 17.05
N SER A 362 13.30 10.10 17.08
CA SER A 362 14.45 10.39 16.24
C SER A 362 14.63 9.34 15.14
N ASN A 363 15.53 9.62 14.18
CA ASN A 363 15.92 8.67 13.15
C ASN A 363 16.89 7.58 13.63
N ASP A 364 17.24 7.55 14.94
CA ASP A 364 18.05 6.48 15.53
C ASP A 364 17.32 5.14 15.57
N THR A 365 16.00 5.17 15.38
CA THR A 365 15.14 3.99 15.29
C THR A 365 14.17 4.11 14.12
N VAL A 366 13.67 2.98 13.65
CA VAL A 366 12.63 2.94 12.62
C VAL A 366 11.26 3.43 13.12
N LEU A 367 11.09 3.62 14.45
CA LEU A 367 9.79 3.87 15.08
C LEU A 367 9.16 5.19 14.65
N ALA A 368 9.93 6.27 14.53
CA ALA A 368 9.41 7.57 14.09
C ALA A 368 8.82 7.48 12.68
N ARG A 369 9.52 6.79 11.76
CA ARG A 369 9.03 6.54 10.40
C ARG A 369 7.80 5.62 10.39
N MET A 370 7.80 4.55 11.20
CA MET A 370 6.62 3.68 11.35
C MET A 370 5.41 4.44 11.91
N HIS A 371 5.61 5.35 12.87
CA HIS A 371 4.55 6.19 13.41
C HIS A 371 3.92 7.07 12.33
N ALA A 372 4.74 7.72 11.50
CA ALA A 372 4.28 8.52 10.38
C ALA A 372 3.48 7.67 9.36
N ILE A 373 4.00 6.51 8.97
CA ILE A 373 3.35 5.59 8.04
C ILE A 373 2.01 5.10 8.60
N THR A 374 1.97 4.59 9.83
CA THR A 374 0.73 4.05 10.42
C THR A 374 -0.33 5.12 10.61
N ARG A 375 0.06 6.37 10.89
CA ARG A 375 -0.89 7.50 10.94
C ARG A 375 -1.40 7.87 9.54
N ALA A 376 -0.53 7.92 8.54
CA ALA A 376 -0.91 8.20 7.16
C ALA A 376 -1.86 7.14 6.60
N LEU A 377 -1.66 5.87 6.93
CA LEU A 377 -2.52 4.77 6.50
C LEU A 377 -3.95 4.84 7.06
N GLN A 378 -4.22 5.58 8.13
CA GLN A 378 -5.58 5.85 8.59
C GLN A 378 -6.35 6.80 7.64
N ILE A 379 -5.62 7.53 6.77
CA ILE A 379 -6.18 8.48 5.80
C ILE A 379 -6.16 7.89 4.39
N ALA A 380 -5.07 7.23 4.00
CA ALA A 380 -4.88 6.66 2.67
C ALA A 380 -5.92 5.58 2.35
N ASP A 381 -6.23 5.38 1.07
CA ASP A 381 -7.21 4.40 0.56
C ASP A 381 -8.62 4.55 1.15
N GLY A 382 -8.96 5.77 1.52
CA GLY A 382 -10.17 6.17 2.22
C GLY A 382 -9.92 6.32 3.73
N PRO A 383 -10.25 7.48 4.31
CA PRO A 383 -10.12 7.71 5.75
C PRO A 383 -11.02 6.78 6.55
N ASN A 384 -10.66 6.53 7.82
CA ASN A 384 -11.40 5.63 8.70
C ASN A 384 -12.90 5.93 8.74
N GLU A 385 -13.29 7.20 8.70
CA GLU A 385 -14.70 7.67 8.74
C GLU A 385 -15.51 7.15 7.54
N VAL A 386 -14.92 7.06 6.34
CA VAL A 386 -15.59 6.51 5.15
C VAL A 386 -15.84 5.02 5.32
N HIS A 387 -14.91 4.29 5.93
CA HIS A 387 -15.05 2.87 6.20
C HIS A 387 -16.05 2.60 7.31
N LEU A 388 -16.00 3.35 8.41
CA LEU A 388 -16.98 3.29 9.51
C LEU A 388 -18.41 3.56 9.01
N ARG A 389 -18.59 4.59 8.17
CA ARG A 389 -19.87 4.86 7.50
C ARG A 389 -20.35 3.66 6.69
N THR A 390 -19.45 3.00 5.95
CA THR A 390 -19.80 1.83 5.14
C THR A 390 -20.24 0.67 6.00
N ILE A 391 -19.53 0.36 7.09
CA ILE A 391 -19.88 -0.69 8.04
C ILE A 391 -21.25 -0.40 8.66
N ALA A 392 -21.45 0.80 9.20
CA ALA A 392 -22.69 1.19 9.86
C ALA A 392 -23.89 1.11 8.90
N ARG A 393 -23.73 1.59 7.65
CA ARG A 393 -24.80 1.50 6.65
C ARG A 393 -25.19 0.05 6.36
N LEU A 394 -24.20 -0.80 6.09
CA LEU A 394 -24.45 -2.22 5.78
C LEU A 394 -25.05 -2.98 6.98
N GLU A 395 -24.69 -2.60 8.20
CA GLU A 395 -25.28 -3.20 9.39
C GLU A 395 -26.76 -2.81 9.56
N VAL A 396 -27.07 -1.51 9.45
CA VAL A 396 -28.46 -1.02 9.56
C VAL A 396 -29.37 -1.58 8.46
N GLU A 397 -28.83 -1.79 7.24
CA GLU A 397 -29.58 -2.37 6.12
C GLU A 397 -30.13 -3.78 6.43
N LYS A 398 -29.53 -4.54 7.35
CA LYS A 398 -30.00 -5.88 7.75
C LYS A 398 -31.33 -5.85 8.54
N TYR A 399 -31.70 -4.69 9.05
CA TYR A 399 -32.89 -4.50 9.91
C TYR A 399 -33.99 -3.68 9.22
N ARG A 400 -33.82 -3.37 7.92
CA ARG A 400 -34.83 -2.70 7.08
C ARG A 400 -35.60 -3.71 6.22
#